data_e039302a8ab9bce2d16fab1fee681f19
#
_entry.id   e039302a8ab9bce2d16fab1fee681f19
#
_cell.length_a   1.000
_cell.length_b   1.000
_cell.length_c   1.000
_cell.angle_alpha   90.00
_cell.angle_beta   90.00
_cell.angle_gamma   90.00
#
_symmetry.space_group_name_H-M   'P 1'
#
loop_
_entity.id
_entity.type
_entity.pdbx_description
1 polymer ?
#
loop_
_entity_poly.entity_id
_entity_poly.type
_entity_poly.pdbx_seq_one_letter_code
_entity_poly.pdbx_strand_id
1 'polypeptide(L)'
;IIGLYPDFINDDSFYEPYKNLFEGNGKSLSNKIFETLQNEAKEPWFFFVHLYDLHDPMIVPKSFNDAKFGTTTYEKQVTAIDNWIGQLTKKIDFKNTLLVLTADHGKYIKTLTTDKEHNFESNPQIQRALSKIGSNIPKILNPLKDKVFLSMESMSQKKKMNVIEKLHLNEHEKISLLSGRANIDHYLYDDKVRIPLLFAGYSITKNKIISQQTRSIDIFPTISEITGVVLQDDHIDGQSLKPLIIDKLLEEKPAYIESNPLVMVDSNDVIGIRTSFYKYFRDVDDSRKRIHLYDLKNDSKETKNLANSMPEIVKKMESILQEIRFNWNPSKIESNNEETKLIEDELKKLGYM
;
A
#
# COMPACT_ATOMS: atom_id res chain seq x y z
N ILE A 1 -1.44 13.76 3.27
CA ILE A 1 -0.55 14.77 3.90
C ILE A 1 -0.05 15.80 2.87
N ILE A 2 -0.37 15.64 1.59
CA ILE A 2 0.04 16.56 0.51
C ILE A 2 -0.60 17.94 0.65
N GLY A 3 -1.68 18.09 1.40
CA GLY A 3 -2.41 19.35 1.56
C GLY A 3 -2.00 20.25 2.71
N LEU A 4 -1.01 19.90 3.53
CA LEU A 4 -0.71 20.65 4.75
C LEU A 4 0.27 21.82 4.61
N TYR A 5 0.90 22.00 3.44
CA TYR A 5 1.84 23.10 3.22
C TYR A 5 1.66 23.68 1.82
N PRO A 6 0.85 24.76 1.68
CA PRO A 6 0.64 25.45 0.40
C PRO A 6 1.94 25.87 -0.30
N ASP A 7 2.99 26.16 0.47
CA ASP A 7 4.28 26.57 -0.06
C ASP A 7 5.07 25.46 -0.78
N PHE A 8 4.72 24.19 -0.52
CA PHE A 8 5.29 23.04 -1.22
C PHE A 8 4.67 22.78 -2.59
N ILE A 9 3.39 23.14 -2.75
CA ILE A 9 2.62 22.93 -3.97
C ILE A 9 2.99 23.95 -5.05
N ASN A 10 3.57 25.08 -4.68
CA ASN A 10 3.89 26.18 -5.58
C ASN A 10 5.25 26.06 -6.29
N ASP A 11 6.05 25.04 -5.98
CA ASP A 11 7.23 24.75 -6.78
C ASP A 11 6.91 23.71 -7.87
N ASP A 12 6.29 24.19 -8.96
CA ASP A 12 5.97 23.41 -10.18
C ASP A 12 7.18 22.66 -10.75
N SER A 13 8.38 22.97 -10.25
CA SER A 13 9.63 22.37 -10.74
C SER A 13 9.75 20.87 -10.47
N PHE A 14 9.01 20.32 -9.48
CA PHE A 14 9.13 18.93 -9.03
C PHE A 14 7.95 18.04 -9.37
N TYR A 15 6.81 18.62 -9.69
CA TYR A 15 5.63 17.85 -10.01
C TYR A 15 5.63 17.47 -11.49
N GLU A 16 6.12 16.28 -11.81
CA GLU A 16 5.97 15.69 -13.12
C GLU A 16 5.09 14.42 -12.99
N PRO A 17 3.77 14.57 -13.09
CA PRO A 17 2.86 13.45 -12.91
C PRO A 17 3.18 12.35 -13.93
N TYR A 18 3.17 11.11 -13.45
CA TYR A 18 3.34 9.89 -14.27
C TYR A 18 4.69 9.72 -14.98
N LYS A 19 5.73 10.44 -14.59
CA LYS A 19 7.08 10.17 -15.10
C LYS A 19 7.81 9.19 -14.21
N ASN A 20 8.36 8.16 -14.83
CA ASN A 20 9.21 7.19 -14.16
C ASN A 20 10.62 7.77 -13.96
N LEU A 21 11.31 7.34 -12.89
CA LEU A 21 12.68 7.77 -12.55
C LEU A 21 13.64 7.67 -13.73
N PHE A 22 13.48 6.66 -14.56
CA PHE A 22 14.45 6.24 -15.58
C PHE A 22 14.08 6.69 -17.00
N GLU A 23 12.91 7.27 -17.21
CA GLU A 23 12.48 7.76 -18.51
C GLU A 23 13.09 9.12 -18.84
N GLY A 24 13.51 9.28 -20.11
CA GLY A 24 14.01 10.52 -20.67
C GLY A 24 15.50 10.51 -20.98
N ASN A 25 15.85 10.92 -22.19
CA ASN A 25 17.23 11.03 -22.67
C ASN A 25 17.93 12.22 -21.98
N GLY A 26 18.64 11.96 -20.87
CA GLY A 26 19.44 12.96 -20.16
C GLY A 26 18.67 13.96 -19.28
N LYS A 27 17.34 13.98 -19.32
CA LYS A 27 16.46 14.79 -18.49
C LYS A 27 15.48 13.90 -17.69
N SER A 28 15.96 12.76 -17.19
CA SER A 28 15.14 11.88 -16.37
C SER A 28 14.79 12.55 -15.04
N LEU A 29 13.68 12.15 -14.43
CA LEU A 29 13.31 12.60 -13.08
C LEU A 29 14.44 12.34 -12.07
N SER A 30 15.16 11.21 -12.22
CA SER A 30 16.35 10.88 -11.44
C SER A 30 17.42 11.99 -11.49
N ASN A 31 17.77 12.46 -12.68
CA ASN A 31 18.77 13.52 -12.82
C ASN A 31 18.32 14.84 -12.21
N LYS A 32 17.05 15.20 -12.44
CA LYS A 32 16.47 16.40 -11.86
C LYS A 32 16.51 16.38 -10.33
N ILE A 33 16.14 15.27 -9.70
CA ILE A 33 16.21 15.09 -8.25
C ILE A 33 17.66 15.28 -7.76
N PHE A 34 18.63 14.67 -8.44
CA PHE A 34 20.04 14.79 -8.06
C PHE A 34 20.58 16.20 -8.21
N GLU A 35 20.24 16.88 -9.31
CA GLU A 35 20.65 18.27 -9.59
C GLU A 35 20.08 19.21 -8.53
N THR A 36 18.80 19.05 -8.19
CA THR A 36 18.18 19.89 -7.16
C THR A 36 18.81 19.71 -5.80
N LEU A 37 19.00 18.46 -5.36
CA LEU A 37 19.64 18.21 -4.06
C LEU A 37 21.06 18.74 -3.97
N GLN A 38 21.80 18.79 -5.09
CA GLN A 38 23.19 19.23 -5.10
C GLN A 38 23.37 20.73 -5.28
N ASN A 39 22.46 21.39 -6.04
CA ASN A 39 22.70 22.75 -6.51
C ASN A 39 21.63 23.76 -6.07
N GLU A 40 20.41 23.32 -5.79
CA GLU A 40 19.26 24.20 -5.61
C GLU A 40 18.68 24.16 -4.19
N ALA A 41 18.79 23.02 -3.49
CA ALA A 41 18.23 22.87 -2.16
C ALA A 41 18.95 23.76 -1.14
N LYS A 42 18.22 24.69 -0.53
CA LYS A 42 18.71 25.58 0.53
C LYS A 42 18.31 25.04 1.89
N GLU A 43 19.24 24.94 2.82
CA GLU A 43 18.95 24.51 4.19
C GLU A 43 18.18 25.59 5.00
N PRO A 44 17.23 25.19 5.85
CA PRO A 44 16.69 23.82 5.99
C PRO A 44 15.75 23.47 4.84
N TRP A 45 15.78 22.21 4.38
CA TRP A 45 14.89 21.74 3.34
C TRP A 45 14.11 20.48 3.76
N PHE A 46 12.93 20.30 3.18
CA PHE A 46 12.15 19.08 3.23
C PHE A 46 11.88 18.63 1.79
N PHE A 47 12.25 17.38 1.50
CA PHE A 47 12.16 16.84 0.15
C PHE A 47 11.27 15.60 0.15
N PHE A 48 10.10 15.71 -0.43
CA PHE A 48 9.18 14.59 -0.60
C PHE A 48 9.30 14.04 -2.02
N VAL A 49 9.68 12.76 -2.13
CA VAL A 49 9.83 12.08 -3.41
C VAL A 49 8.83 10.94 -3.48
N HIS A 50 7.84 11.06 -4.35
CA HIS A 50 6.87 10.00 -4.63
C HIS A 50 7.28 9.29 -5.93
N LEU A 51 7.66 8.00 -5.81
CA LEU A 51 8.09 7.18 -6.94
C LEU A 51 6.90 6.39 -7.48
N TYR A 52 6.58 6.62 -8.75
CA TYR A 52 5.46 5.97 -9.43
C TYR A 52 5.88 4.72 -10.22
N ASP A 53 7.15 4.36 -10.17
CA ASP A 53 7.78 3.33 -10.99
C ASP A 53 7.26 1.90 -10.76
N LEU A 54 6.63 1.65 -9.61
CA LEU A 54 5.98 0.36 -9.29
C LEU A 54 4.50 0.33 -9.67
N HIS A 55 3.95 1.43 -10.20
CA HIS A 55 2.58 1.45 -10.74
C HIS A 55 2.55 0.85 -12.16
N ASP A 56 1.45 0.18 -12.52
CA ASP A 56 1.28 -0.38 -13.86
C ASP A 56 0.96 0.72 -14.90
N PRO A 57 1.52 0.66 -16.11
CA PRO A 57 2.49 -0.33 -16.59
C PRO A 57 3.91 -0.07 -16.09
N MET A 58 4.54 -1.09 -15.49
CA MET A 58 5.93 -1.00 -15.05
C MET A 58 6.90 -1.05 -16.24
N ILE A 59 7.82 -0.08 -16.30
CA ILE A 59 8.81 0.03 -17.36
C ILE A 59 10.20 -0.21 -16.77
N VAL A 60 10.68 -1.45 -16.90
CA VAL A 60 12.01 -1.84 -16.41
C VAL A 60 13.10 -1.21 -17.29
N PRO A 61 14.07 -0.50 -16.70
CA PRO A 61 15.22 0.02 -17.45
C PRO A 61 15.98 -1.11 -18.14
N LYS A 62 16.47 -0.87 -19.35
CA LYS A 62 17.19 -1.91 -20.14
C LYS A 62 18.35 -2.54 -19.38
N SER A 63 19.07 -1.77 -18.55
CA SER A 63 20.20 -2.24 -17.73
C SER A 63 19.77 -3.19 -16.61
N PHE A 64 18.50 -3.23 -16.25
CA PHE A 64 17.93 -4.10 -15.21
C PHE A 64 17.03 -5.19 -15.79
N ASN A 65 16.86 -5.26 -17.11
CA ASN A 65 16.02 -6.28 -17.74
C ASN A 65 16.78 -7.60 -17.98
N ASP A 66 17.37 -8.14 -16.90
CA ASP A 66 18.12 -9.41 -16.90
C ASP A 66 17.63 -10.26 -15.70
N ALA A 67 17.64 -11.58 -15.82
CA ALA A 67 17.17 -12.51 -14.79
C ALA A 67 17.94 -12.40 -13.47
N LYS A 68 19.20 -11.93 -13.48
CA LYS A 68 19.99 -11.69 -12.28
C LYS A 68 19.44 -10.60 -11.37
N PHE A 69 18.58 -9.72 -11.88
CA PHE A 69 17.95 -8.63 -11.15
C PHE A 69 16.54 -8.95 -10.63
N GLY A 70 16.01 -10.12 -10.99
CA GLY A 70 14.71 -10.62 -10.57
C GLY A 70 14.06 -11.49 -11.64
N THR A 71 13.13 -12.32 -11.23
CA THR A 71 12.41 -13.24 -12.12
C THR A 71 11.15 -12.59 -12.70
N THR A 72 10.60 -11.58 -12.01
CA THR A 72 9.40 -10.85 -12.43
C THR A 72 9.75 -9.41 -12.81
N THR A 73 8.88 -8.77 -13.58
CA THR A 73 8.97 -7.33 -13.90
C THR A 73 9.02 -6.49 -12.61
N TYR A 74 8.21 -6.87 -11.62
CA TYR A 74 8.18 -6.19 -10.31
C TYR A 74 9.52 -6.27 -9.59
N GLU A 75 10.11 -7.46 -9.47
CA GLU A 75 11.42 -7.63 -8.80
C GLU A 75 12.54 -6.86 -9.49
N LYS A 76 12.57 -6.88 -10.83
CA LYS A 76 13.55 -6.10 -11.61
C LYS A 76 13.39 -4.61 -11.38
N GLN A 77 12.15 -4.12 -11.30
CA GLN A 77 11.86 -2.71 -11.06
C GLN A 77 12.23 -2.31 -9.64
N VAL A 78 11.92 -3.15 -8.63
CA VAL A 78 12.36 -2.94 -7.25
C VAL A 78 13.89 -2.88 -7.17
N THR A 79 14.60 -3.78 -7.85
CA THR A 79 16.07 -3.78 -7.89
C THR A 79 16.62 -2.50 -8.53
N ALA A 80 15.97 -2.00 -9.59
CA ALA A 80 16.37 -0.74 -10.22
C ALA A 80 16.19 0.46 -9.27
N ILE A 81 15.06 0.51 -8.55
CA ILE A 81 14.78 1.55 -7.55
C ILE A 81 15.77 1.46 -6.38
N ASP A 82 16.04 0.27 -5.86
CA ASP A 82 17.02 0.07 -4.78
C ASP A 82 18.41 0.59 -5.18
N ASN A 83 18.85 0.27 -6.39
CA ASN A 83 20.11 0.81 -6.93
C ASN A 83 20.09 2.34 -7.01
N TRP A 84 18.96 2.93 -7.44
CA TRP A 84 18.82 4.38 -7.49
C TRP A 84 18.85 5.01 -6.09
N ILE A 85 18.17 4.42 -5.11
CA ILE A 85 18.23 4.85 -3.71
C ILE A 85 19.68 4.81 -3.21
N GLY A 86 20.43 3.74 -3.55
CA GLY A 86 21.84 3.65 -3.24
C GLY A 86 22.71 4.75 -3.87
N GLN A 87 22.32 5.30 -5.02
CA GLN A 87 22.97 6.48 -5.60
C GLN A 87 22.54 7.77 -4.90
N LEU A 88 21.27 7.92 -4.56
CA LEU A 88 20.73 9.05 -3.81
C LEU A 88 21.43 9.19 -2.46
N THR A 89 21.60 8.09 -1.71
CA THR A 89 22.24 8.10 -0.40
C THR A 89 23.71 8.55 -0.42
N LYS A 90 24.38 8.48 -1.56
CA LYS A 90 25.73 9.02 -1.74
C LYS A 90 25.78 10.53 -1.94
N LYS A 91 24.63 11.16 -2.16
CA LYS A 91 24.52 12.60 -2.46
C LYS A 91 23.99 13.42 -1.29
N ILE A 92 23.58 12.76 -0.22
CA ILE A 92 23.07 13.42 0.99
C ILE A 92 24.04 13.24 2.16
N ASP A 93 24.16 14.27 3.00
CA ASP A 93 24.94 14.19 4.24
C ASP A 93 24.05 13.65 5.37
N PHE A 94 24.22 12.40 5.71
CA PHE A 94 23.49 11.73 6.80
C PHE A 94 23.75 12.31 8.20
N LYS A 95 24.75 13.17 8.38
CA LYS A 95 24.96 13.87 9.66
C LYS A 95 23.88 14.93 9.89
N ASN A 96 23.38 15.53 8.80
CA ASN A 96 22.43 16.63 8.83
C ASN A 96 21.08 16.28 8.20
N THR A 97 20.96 15.11 7.56
CA THR A 97 19.75 14.69 6.85
C THR A 97 19.14 13.46 7.46
N LEU A 98 17.86 13.52 7.79
CA LEU A 98 17.04 12.36 8.12
C LEU A 98 16.38 11.84 6.83
N LEU A 99 16.70 10.60 6.46
CA LEU A 99 16.01 9.88 5.38
C LEU A 99 14.91 9.01 5.97
N VAL A 100 13.69 9.15 5.44
CA VAL A 100 12.57 8.26 5.73
C VAL A 100 12.13 7.61 4.43
N LEU A 101 12.08 6.28 4.40
CA LEU A 101 11.60 5.51 3.26
C LEU A 101 10.38 4.71 3.67
N THR A 102 9.31 4.86 2.91
CA THR A 102 8.05 4.14 3.11
C THR A 102 7.33 3.93 1.78
N ALA A 103 6.12 3.40 1.82
CA ALA A 103 5.21 3.31 0.68
C ALA A 103 3.80 3.74 1.11
N ASP A 104 2.95 4.07 0.14
CA ASP A 104 1.53 4.36 0.32
C ASP A 104 0.73 3.08 0.57
N HIS A 105 0.98 2.03 -0.21
CA HIS A 105 0.38 0.69 -0.08
C HIS A 105 1.30 -0.37 -0.67
N GLY A 106 0.98 -1.63 -0.40
CA GLY A 106 1.61 -2.78 -1.05
C GLY A 106 0.96 -3.12 -2.40
N LYS A 107 1.46 -4.15 -3.06
CA LYS A 107 0.98 -4.57 -4.38
C LYS A 107 0.82 -6.08 -4.49
N TYR A 108 -0.26 -6.51 -5.10
CA TYR A 108 -0.40 -7.90 -5.54
C TYR A 108 0.33 -8.12 -6.85
N ILE A 109 1.03 -9.25 -6.97
CA ILE A 109 1.63 -9.66 -8.23
C ILE A 109 0.52 -10.21 -9.14
N LYS A 110 0.14 -9.43 -10.14
CA LYS A 110 -0.96 -9.77 -11.07
C LYS A 110 -0.44 -10.40 -12.37
N THR A 111 0.76 -10.03 -12.79
CA THR A 111 1.38 -10.47 -14.05
C THR A 111 2.75 -11.05 -13.77
N LEU A 112 3.00 -12.25 -14.24
CA LEU A 112 4.32 -12.85 -14.23
C LEU A 112 4.88 -12.84 -15.64
N THR A 113 6.06 -12.22 -15.81
CA THR A 113 6.80 -12.23 -17.06
C THR A 113 7.84 -13.33 -16.99
N THR A 114 7.62 -14.38 -17.75
CA THR A 114 8.60 -15.43 -18.04
C THR A 114 9.00 -15.30 -19.51
N ASP A 115 9.41 -16.39 -20.17
CA ASP A 115 9.61 -16.42 -21.65
C ASP A 115 8.32 -16.04 -22.42
N LYS A 116 7.17 -16.14 -21.73
CA LYS A 116 5.87 -15.64 -22.19
C LYS A 116 5.21 -14.87 -21.04
N GLU A 117 4.61 -13.73 -21.38
CA GLU A 117 3.83 -12.97 -20.43
C GLU A 117 2.58 -13.76 -20.00
N HIS A 118 2.47 -14.06 -18.70
CA HIS A 118 1.30 -14.70 -18.10
C HIS A 118 0.54 -13.66 -17.29
N ASN A 119 -0.56 -13.16 -17.86
CA ASN A 119 -1.47 -12.29 -17.16
C ASN A 119 -2.55 -13.12 -16.45
N PHE A 120 -2.61 -13.04 -15.13
CA PHE A 120 -3.59 -13.74 -14.28
C PHE A 120 -4.81 -12.86 -13.98
N GLU A 121 -4.85 -11.64 -14.47
CA GLU A 121 -6.05 -10.81 -14.41
C GLU A 121 -7.15 -11.40 -15.29
N SER A 122 -8.36 -11.41 -14.78
CA SER A 122 -9.53 -11.62 -15.62
C SER A 122 -9.67 -10.43 -16.56
N ASN A 123 -9.76 -10.71 -17.86
CA ASN A 123 -9.88 -9.66 -18.88
C ASN A 123 -11.02 -8.70 -18.52
N PRO A 124 -10.74 -7.39 -18.30
CA PRO A 124 -11.76 -6.43 -17.87
C PRO A 124 -12.95 -6.30 -18.84
N GLN A 125 -12.71 -6.56 -20.14
CA GLN A 125 -13.76 -6.55 -21.15
C GLN A 125 -14.69 -7.75 -20.99
N ILE A 126 -14.15 -8.92 -20.62
CA ILE A 126 -14.95 -10.12 -20.36
C ILE A 126 -15.74 -9.92 -19.04
N GLN A 127 -15.13 -9.36 -18.01
CA GLN A 127 -15.84 -9.04 -16.76
C GLN A 127 -16.99 -8.05 -16.98
N ARG A 128 -16.75 -6.97 -17.74
CA ARG A 128 -17.81 -6.00 -18.09
C ARG A 128 -18.91 -6.63 -18.94
N ALA A 129 -18.56 -7.52 -19.86
CA ALA A 129 -19.55 -8.25 -20.66
C ALA A 129 -20.38 -9.20 -19.79
N LEU A 130 -19.72 -9.96 -18.89
CA LEU A 130 -20.40 -10.88 -17.97
C LEU A 130 -21.26 -10.14 -16.94
N SER A 131 -20.83 -8.98 -16.43
CA SER A 131 -21.63 -8.18 -15.52
C SER A 131 -22.88 -7.62 -16.23
N LYS A 132 -22.74 -7.13 -17.47
CA LYS A 132 -23.87 -6.68 -18.29
C LYS A 132 -24.86 -7.79 -18.63
N ILE A 133 -24.38 -8.99 -18.93
CA ILE A 133 -25.23 -10.17 -19.15
C ILE A 133 -25.91 -10.54 -17.82
N GLY A 134 -25.13 -10.53 -16.71
CA GLY A 134 -25.60 -10.90 -15.39
C GLY A 134 -26.66 -9.97 -14.81
N SER A 135 -26.63 -8.67 -15.15
CA SER A 135 -27.65 -7.70 -14.71
C SER A 135 -29.00 -7.84 -15.45
N ASN A 136 -29.01 -8.45 -16.64
CA ASN A 136 -30.18 -8.64 -17.44
C ASN A 136 -30.86 -10.01 -17.26
N ILE A 137 -30.35 -10.88 -16.39
CA ILE A 137 -30.96 -12.19 -16.12
C ILE A 137 -32.06 -12.04 -15.07
N PRO A 138 -33.29 -12.56 -15.35
CA PRO A 138 -34.34 -12.56 -14.35
C PRO A 138 -33.92 -13.23 -13.04
N LYS A 139 -34.30 -12.66 -11.89
CA LYS A 139 -33.94 -13.16 -10.55
C LYS A 139 -34.26 -14.64 -10.32
N ILE A 140 -35.25 -15.17 -10.99
CA ILE A 140 -35.65 -16.57 -10.89
C ILE A 140 -34.59 -17.55 -11.43
N LEU A 141 -33.66 -17.07 -12.27
CA LEU A 141 -32.57 -17.85 -12.85
C LEU A 141 -31.22 -17.66 -12.11
N ASN A 142 -31.21 -16.96 -10.98
CA ASN A 142 -30.00 -16.75 -10.20
C ASN A 142 -29.29 -18.06 -9.80
N PRO A 143 -29.95 -19.15 -9.37
CA PRO A 143 -29.27 -20.40 -9.03
C PRO A 143 -28.53 -21.03 -10.21
N LEU A 144 -29.05 -20.85 -11.43
CA LEU A 144 -28.39 -21.34 -12.64
C LEU A 144 -27.19 -20.46 -13.02
N LYS A 145 -27.35 -19.15 -12.90
CA LYS A 145 -26.29 -18.16 -13.06
C LYS A 145 -25.12 -18.44 -12.12
N ASP A 146 -25.40 -18.67 -10.83
CA ASP A 146 -24.38 -18.96 -9.81
C ASP A 146 -23.64 -20.26 -10.10
N LYS A 147 -24.33 -21.30 -10.55
CA LYS A 147 -23.70 -22.56 -10.99
C LYS A 147 -22.78 -22.36 -12.21
N VAL A 148 -23.22 -21.61 -13.19
CA VAL A 148 -22.40 -21.32 -14.38
C VAL A 148 -21.18 -20.48 -13.99
N PHE A 149 -21.36 -19.46 -13.16
CA PHE A 149 -20.28 -18.64 -12.66
C PHE A 149 -19.25 -19.46 -11.87
N LEU A 150 -19.67 -20.28 -10.91
CA LEU A 150 -18.81 -21.18 -10.13
C LEU A 150 -18.08 -22.19 -11.02
N SER A 151 -18.73 -22.70 -12.07
CA SER A 151 -18.12 -23.60 -13.03
C SER A 151 -17.02 -22.89 -13.84
N MET A 152 -17.27 -21.69 -14.32
CA MET A 152 -16.30 -20.87 -15.05
C MET A 152 -15.11 -20.49 -14.16
N GLU A 153 -15.37 -20.12 -12.92
CA GLU A 153 -14.35 -19.82 -11.92
C GLU A 153 -13.47 -21.05 -11.64
N SER A 154 -14.08 -22.22 -11.42
CA SER A 154 -13.37 -23.49 -11.23
C SER A 154 -12.49 -23.85 -12.43
N MET A 155 -12.97 -23.66 -13.67
CA MET A 155 -12.17 -23.89 -14.88
C MET A 155 -11.02 -22.90 -15.01
N SER A 156 -11.25 -21.64 -14.66
CA SER A 156 -10.22 -20.59 -14.63
C SER A 156 -9.15 -20.92 -13.59
N GLN A 157 -9.54 -21.33 -12.41
CA GLN A 157 -8.64 -21.75 -11.33
C GLN A 157 -7.77 -22.97 -11.75
N LYS A 158 -8.36 -23.97 -12.37
CA LYS A 158 -7.60 -25.13 -12.86
C LYS A 158 -6.58 -24.73 -13.93
N LYS A 159 -6.93 -23.83 -14.85
CA LYS A 159 -5.98 -23.32 -15.84
C LYS A 159 -4.84 -22.54 -15.18
N LYS A 160 -5.16 -21.69 -14.19
CA LYS A 160 -4.16 -20.95 -13.41
C LYS A 160 -3.21 -21.92 -12.68
N MET A 161 -3.74 -22.93 -12.00
CA MET A 161 -2.92 -23.94 -11.31
C MET A 161 -1.95 -24.63 -12.25
N ASN A 162 -2.39 -25.07 -13.41
CA ASN A 162 -1.53 -25.72 -14.40
C ASN A 162 -0.40 -24.83 -14.92
N VAL A 163 -0.60 -23.51 -14.94
CA VAL A 163 0.45 -22.53 -15.30
C VAL A 163 1.38 -22.32 -14.12
N ILE A 164 0.84 -22.12 -12.93
CA ILE A 164 1.59 -21.84 -11.69
C ILE A 164 2.52 -23.00 -11.32
N GLU A 165 2.07 -24.27 -11.51
CA GLU A 165 2.90 -25.45 -11.27
C GLU A 165 4.13 -25.55 -12.18
N LYS A 166 4.07 -24.94 -13.36
CA LYS A 166 5.19 -24.90 -14.31
C LYS A 166 6.15 -23.75 -14.10
N LEU A 167 5.79 -22.81 -13.23
CA LEU A 167 6.59 -21.64 -12.92
C LEU A 167 7.36 -21.87 -11.60
N HIS A 168 8.61 -21.44 -11.58
CA HIS A 168 9.45 -21.49 -10.37
C HIS A 168 9.08 -20.34 -9.42
N LEU A 169 7.87 -20.38 -8.86
CA LEU A 169 7.34 -19.39 -7.93
C LEU A 169 7.64 -19.77 -6.48
N ASN A 170 7.89 -18.77 -5.66
CA ASN A 170 7.91 -18.96 -4.23
C ASN A 170 6.48 -19.18 -3.67
N GLU A 171 6.37 -19.67 -2.43
CA GLU A 171 5.07 -20.01 -1.84
C GLU A 171 4.15 -18.80 -1.67
N HIS A 172 4.70 -17.61 -1.43
CA HIS A 172 3.91 -16.39 -1.33
C HIS A 172 3.29 -16.00 -2.68
N GLU A 173 4.06 -16.04 -3.74
CA GLU A 173 3.57 -15.79 -5.10
C GLU A 173 2.48 -16.78 -5.50
N LYS A 174 2.67 -18.07 -5.22
CA LYS A 174 1.65 -19.11 -5.47
C LYS A 174 0.36 -18.80 -4.74
N ILE A 175 0.43 -18.50 -3.44
CA ILE A 175 -0.75 -18.18 -2.63
C ILE A 175 -1.44 -16.92 -3.14
N SER A 176 -0.70 -15.86 -3.44
CA SER A 176 -1.22 -14.61 -3.96
C SER A 176 -1.99 -14.81 -5.27
N LEU A 177 -1.43 -15.61 -6.19
CA LEU A 177 -2.06 -15.90 -7.47
C LEU A 177 -3.25 -16.86 -7.36
N LEU A 178 -3.16 -17.91 -6.51
CA LEU A 178 -4.21 -18.91 -6.34
C LEU A 178 -5.39 -18.37 -5.54
N SER A 179 -5.15 -17.58 -4.52
CA SER A 179 -6.21 -17.05 -3.66
C SER A 179 -7.13 -16.03 -4.36
N GLY A 180 -6.76 -15.59 -5.56
CA GLY A 180 -7.50 -14.53 -6.26
C GLY A 180 -7.40 -13.16 -5.61
N ARG A 181 -6.52 -12.98 -4.62
CA ARG A 181 -6.29 -11.71 -3.91
C ARG A 181 -6.03 -10.56 -4.86
N ALA A 182 -5.35 -10.83 -5.96
CA ALA A 182 -5.09 -9.84 -7.00
C ALA A 182 -6.35 -9.27 -7.68
N ASN A 183 -7.47 -10.00 -7.61
CA ASN A 183 -8.74 -9.61 -8.22
C ASN A 183 -9.74 -9.02 -7.19
N ILE A 184 -9.34 -8.92 -5.92
CA ILE A 184 -10.20 -8.49 -4.81
C ILE A 184 -9.56 -7.26 -4.18
N ASP A 185 -9.78 -6.10 -4.78
CA ASP A 185 -9.18 -4.84 -4.32
C ASP A 185 -9.69 -4.40 -2.93
N HIS A 186 -10.77 -5.01 -2.44
CA HIS A 186 -11.41 -4.64 -1.18
C HIS A 186 -10.88 -5.37 0.06
N TYR A 187 -10.02 -6.39 -0.09
CA TYR A 187 -9.50 -7.10 1.08
C TYR A 187 -8.20 -6.51 1.59
N LEU A 188 -8.06 -6.50 2.93
CA LEU A 188 -6.98 -5.84 3.65
C LEU A 188 -5.87 -6.83 4.04
N TYR A 189 -5.40 -7.63 3.08
CA TYR A 189 -4.27 -8.54 3.30
C TYR A 189 -2.94 -7.78 3.45
N ASP A 190 -1.97 -8.40 4.14
CA ASP A 190 -0.62 -7.80 4.34
C ASP A 190 0.09 -7.46 3.03
N ASP A 191 -0.24 -8.15 1.93
CA ASP A 191 0.25 -7.79 0.59
C ASP A 191 -0.08 -6.33 0.21
N LYS A 192 -1.17 -5.78 0.74
CA LYS A 192 -1.62 -4.40 0.50
C LYS A 192 -1.28 -3.44 1.64
N VAL A 193 -1.46 -3.88 2.89
CA VAL A 193 -1.43 -2.95 4.04
C VAL A 193 -0.11 -2.95 4.80
N ARG A 194 0.74 -3.95 4.59
CA ARG A 194 2.08 -4.00 5.19
C ARG A 194 3.09 -3.35 4.26
N ILE A 195 3.54 -2.16 4.64
CA ILE A 195 4.49 -1.36 3.89
C ILE A 195 5.87 -1.32 4.57
N PRO A 196 6.96 -1.08 3.84
CA PRO A 196 8.26 -0.84 4.44
C PRO A 196 8.25 0.48 5.22
N LEU A 197 9.04 0.55 6.29
CA LEU A 197 9.36 1.79 6.98
C LEU A 197 10.83 1.73 7.44
N LEU A 198 11.60 2.71 7.01
CA LEU A 198 13.01 2.85 7.36
C LEU A 198 13.32 4.30 7.72
N PHE A 199 14.07 4.48 8.81
CA PHE A 199 14.68 5.75 9.19
C PHE A 199 16.19 5.60 9.13
N ALA A 200 16.89 6.55 8.52
CA ALA A 200 18.35 6.55 8.42
C ALA A 200 18.91 7.98 8.50
N GLY A 201 20.15 8.12 8.94
CA GLY A 201 20.87 9.40 8.97
C GLY A 201 20.72 10.15 10.28
N TYR A 202 20.39 11.44 10.21
CA TYR A 202 20.37 12.32 11.37
C TYR A 202 19.67 11.73 12.58
N SER A 203 20.34 11.70 13.73
CA SER A 203 19.87 11.11 15.00
C SER A 203 19.58 9.60 14.99
N ILE A 204 19.84 8.89 13.90
CA ILE A 204 19.73 7.42 13.85
C ILE A 204 21.11 6.81 14.03
N THR A 205 21.42 6.40 15.27
CA THR A 205 22.79 5.98 15.66
C THR A 205 23.03 4.49 15.55
N LYS A 206 21.99 3.68 15.37
CA LYS A 206 22.09 2.22 15.39
C LYS A 206 21.42 1.61 14.16
N ASN A 207 22.09 0.61 13.57
CA ASN A 207 21.46 -0.28 12.61
C ASN A 207 20.67 -1.35 13.37
N LYS A 208 19.33 -1.33 13.20
CA LYS A 208 18.41 -2.12 14.01
C LYS A 208 17.16 -2.49 13.23
N ILE A 209 16.68 -3.70 13.44
CA ILE A 209 15.37 -4.15 12.98
C ILE A 209 14.39 -4.11 14.15
N ILE A 210 13.30 -3.40 13.99
CA ILE A 210 12.22 -3.32 14.97
C ILE A 210 11.10 -4.22 14.49
N SER A 211 10.77 -5.26 15.27
CA SER A 211 9.74 -6.23 14.94
C SER A 211 8.34 -5.82 15.42
N GLN A 212 8.27 -4.87 16.36
CA GLN A 212 7.00 -4.33 16.82
C GLN A 212 6.28 -3.63 15.68
N GLN A 213 4.96 -3.84 15.57
CA GLN A 213 4.14 -3.14 14.60
C GLN A 213 4.14 -1.64 14.85
N THR A 214 4.24 -0.89 13.77
CA THR A 214 4.10 0.57 13.72
C THR A 214 3.06 0.94 12.66
N ARG A 215 2.63 2.20 12.63
CA ARG A 215 1.59 2.67 11.73
C ARG A 215 2.12 3.80 10.85
N SER A 216 1.57 3.98 9.66
CA SER A 216 1.95 5.09 8.78
C SER A 216 1.73 6.46 9.43
N ILE A 217 0.68 6.60 10.24
CA ILE A 217 0.40 7.84 10.99
C ILE A 217 1.46 8.16 12.06
N ASP A 218 2.29 7.20 12.45
CA ASP A 218 3.37 7.38 13.42
C ASP A 218 4.61 8.07 12.79
N ILE A 219 4.69 8.15 11.46
CA ILE A 219 5.84 8.74 10.75
C ILE A 219 5.96 10.23 11.06
N PHE A 220 4.87 10.97 10.95
CA PHE A 220 4.87 12.43 11.13
C PHE A 220 5.33 12.85 12.54
N PRO A 221 4.74 12.37 13.66
CA PRO A 221 5.22 12.71 14.99
C PRO A 221 6.64 12.21 15.26
N THR A 222 7.08 11.13 14.61
CA THR A 222 8.47 10.66 14.71
C THR A 222 9.46 11.63 14.08
N ILE A 223 9.16 12.10 12.87
CA ILE A 223 10.00 13.11 12.19
C ILE A 223 10.06 14.36 13.04
N SER A 224 8.91 14.85 13.52
CA SER A 224 8.84 16.05 14.38
C SER A 224 9.74 15.92 15.61
N GLU A 225 9.64 14.82 16.35
CA GLU A 225 10.45 14.61 17.57
C GLU A 225 11.94 14.45 17.26
N ILE A 226 12.31 13.81 16.14
CA ILE A 226 13.71 13.64 15.75
C ILE A 226 14.33 14.97 15.32
N THR A 227 13.60 15.77 14.56
CA THR A 227 14.10 17.05 14.02
C THR A 227 13.95 18.20 15.01
N GLY A 228 13.20 18.03 16.10
CA GLY A 228 12.93 19.05 17.11
C GLY A 228 11.89 20.09 16.67
N VAL A 229 11.15 19.84 15.60
CA VAL A 229 10.01 20.65 15.18
C VAL A 229 8.86 20.44 16.15
N VAL A 230 8.38 21.50 16.77
CA VAL A 230 7.25 21.43 17.72
C VAL A 230 5.95 21.40 16.94
N LEU A 231 5.16 20.35 17.16
CA LEU A 231 3.80 20.27 16.63
C LEU A 231 2.89 21.18 17.44
N GLN A 232 2.13 22.01 16.75
CA GLN A 232 1.20 22.96 17.38
C GLN A 232 -0.19 22.36 17.60
N ASP A 233 -0.45 21.18 17.03
CA ASP A 233 -1.75 20.51 17.12
C ASP A 233 -1.68 19.34 18.10
N ASP A 234 -2.57 19.36 19.11
CA ASP A 234 -2.73 18.29 20.09
C ASP A 234 -3.59 17.10 19.56
N HIS A 235 -4.13 17.22 18.34
CA HIS A 235 -5.02 16.22 17.74
C HIS A 235 -4.29 15.29 16.77
N ILE A 236 -3.13 14.76 17.17
CA ILE A 236 -2.35 13.84 16.36
C ILE A 236 -2.60 12.41 16.83
N ASP A 237 -3.21 11.59 15.95
CA ASP A 237 -3.51 10.18 16.24
C ASP A 237 -2.27 9.28 16.24
N GLY A 238 -1.19 9.72 15.61
CA GLY A 238 0.10 9.03 15.58
C GLY A 238 0.88 9.20 16.88
N GLN A 239 1.77 8.26 17.17
CA GLN A 239 2.76 8.34 18.25
C GLN A 239 4.18 8.34 17.70
N SER A 240 5.09 9.05 18.32
CA SER A 240 6.49 9.02 17.92
C SER A 240 7.12 7.65 18.16
N LEU A 241 7.83 7.14 17.17
CA LEU A 241 8.59 5.90 17.22
C LEU A 241 10.01 6.09 17.77
N LYS A 242 10.40 7.33 18.12
CA LYS A 242 11.74 7.62 18.67
C LYS A 242 12.10 6.75 19.88
N PRO A 243 11.17 6.43 20.82
CA PRO A 243 11.47 5.48 21.90
C PRO A 243 11.98 4.13 21.38
N LEU A 244 11.36 3.55 20.36
CA LEU A 244 11.81 2.29 19.75
C LEU A 244 13.20 2.43 19.10
N ILE A 245 13.47 3.56 18.46
CA ILE A 245 14.75 3.84 17.81
C ILE A 245 15.90 3.86 18.83
N ILE A 246 15.65 4.38 20.02
CA ILE A 246 16.65 4.50 21.11
C ILE A 246 16.56 3.39 22.17
N ASP A 247 16.02 2.23 21.82
CA ASP A 247 15.89 1.04 22.68
C ASP A 247 15.04 1.24 23.95
N LYS A 248 14.05 2.11 23.89
CA LYS A 248 13.04 2.27 24.94
C LYS A 248 11.75 1.54 24.59
N LEU A 249 10.99 1.19 25.61
CA LEU A 249 9.67 0.61 25.44
C LEU A 249 8.69 1.64 24.87
N LEU A 250 7.85 1.19 23.97
CA LEU A 250 6.72 1.91 23.44
C LEU A 250 5.53 0.98 23.39
N GLU A 251 4.39 1.43 23.87
CA GLU A 251 3.15 0.66 23.76
C GLU A 251 2.74 0.50 22.31
N GLU A 252 2.48 -0.74 21.89
CA GLU A 252 1.96 -1.00 20.56
C GLU A 252 0.50 -0.53 20.45
N LYS A 253 0.21 0.26 19.45
CA LYS A 253 -1.15 0.69 19.13
C LYS A 253 -1.68 -0.13 17.94
N PRO A 254 -2.95 -0.59 17.99
CA PRO A 254 -3.58 -1.23 16.84
C PRO A 254 -3.61 -0.29 15.64
N ALA A 255 -3.33 -0.83 14.45
CA ALA A 255 -3.48 -0.10 13.20
C ALA A 255 -4.92 -0.25 12.70
N TYR A 256 -5.64 0.86 12.56
CA TYR A 256 -6.89 0.90 11.80
C TYR A 256 -6.56 0.78 10.31
N ILE A 257 -7.32 -0.04 9.61
CA ILE A 257 -7.19 -0.29 8.18
C ILE A 257 -8.57 -0.30 7.52
N GLU A 258 -8.66 0.30 6.34
CA GLU A 258 -9.90 0.33 5.54
C GLU A 258 -9.61 0.23 4.05
N SER A 259 -10.57 -0.29 3.29
CA SER A 259 -10.51 -0.25 1.83
C SER A 259 -11.05 1.08 1.32
N ASN A 260 -10.51 1.56 0.20
CA ASN A 260 -11.10 2.71 -0.47
C ASN A 260 -12.44 2.34 -1.11
N PRO A 261 -13.49 3.17 -0.94
CA PRO A 261 -14.74 2.97 -1.66
C PRO A 261 -14.49 3.09 -3.17
N LEU A 262 -14.90 2.07 -3.91
CA LEU A 262 -14.95 2.20 -5.37
C LEU A 262 -16.19 3.01 -5.74
N VAL A 263 -15.99 4.15 -6.35
CA VAL A 263 -17.00 5.17 -6.68
C VAL A 263 -18.16 4.66 -7.60
N MET A 264 -18.08 3.44 -8.11
CA MET A 264 -19.05 2.91 -9.08
C MET A 264 -19.67 1.55 -8.75
N VAL A 265 -19.44 1.00 -7.56
CA VAL A 265 -19.99 -0.32 -7.18
C VAL A 265 -20.61 -0.20 -5.81
N ASP A 266 -21.76 -0.85 -5.61
CA ASP A 266 -22.34 -1.02 -4.28
C ASP A 266 -21.25 -1.49 -3.32
N SER A 267 -21.12 -0.79 -2.21
CA SER A 267 -20.04 -0.88 -1.27
C SER A 267 -19.72 -2.33 -0.89
N ASN A 268 -18.57 -2.80 -1.37
CA ASN A 268 -17.93 -4.01 -0.87
C ASN A 268 -16.82 -3.66 0.11
N ASP A 269 -16.87 -2.47 0.68
CA ASP A 269 -15.82 -1.94 1.54
C ASP A 269 -15.69 -2.74 2.82
N VAL A 270 -14.46 -2.87 3.26
CA VAL A 270 -14.12 -3.54 4.50
C VAL A 270 -13.31 -2.62 5.37
N ILE A 271 -13.50 -2.77 6.68
CA ILE A 271 -12.75 -2.09 7.71
C ILE A 271 -12.20 -3.09 8.70
N GLY A 272 -11.10 -2.76 9.33
CA GLY A 272 -10.50 -3.66 10.28
C GLY A 272 -9.39 -3.05 11.11
N ILE A 273 -8.74 -3.91 11.86
CA ILE A 273 -7.56 -3.58 12.66
C ILE A 273 -6.49 -4.65 12.51
N ARG A 274 -5.26 -4.20 12.62
CA ARG A 274 -4.08 -5.06 12.65
C ARG A 274 -3.26 -4.79 13.91
N THR A 275 -2.80 -5.86 14.53
CA THR A 275 -1.82 -5.88 15.61
C THR A 275 -0.64 -6.75 15.23
N SER A 276 0.41 -6.83 16.03
CA SER A 276 1.52 -7.79 15.79
C SER A 276 1.08 -9.27 15.79
N PHE A 277 -0.07 -9.58 16.40
CA PHE A 277 -0.53 -10.96 16.56
C PHE A 277 -1.69 -11.34 15.66
N TYR A 278 -2.65 -10.43 15.50
CA TYR A 278 -3.88 -10.71 14.77
C TYR A 278 -4.22 -9.60 13.80
N LYS A 279 -4.80 -10.00 12.68
CA LYS A 279 -5.52 -9.12 11.77
C LYS A 279 -6.98 -9.51 11.73
N TYR A 280 -7.84 -8.53 11.86
CA TYR A 280 -9.28 -8.65 11.80
C TYR A 280 -9.84 -7.63 10.83
N PHE A 281 -10.72 -8.05 9.93
CA PHE A 281 -11.50 -7.13 9.11
C PHE A 281 -12.86 -7.73 8.74
N ARG A 282 -13.79 -6.86 8.43
CA ARG A 282 -15.16 -7.22 8.10
C ARG A 282 -15.82 -6.15 7.24
N ASP A 283 -17.03 -6.43 6.75
CA ASP A 283 -17.87 -5.48 6.04
C ASP A 283 -18.04 -4.16 6.83
N VAL A 284 -17.99 -3.02 6.13
CA VAL A 284 -18.11 -1.70 6.77
C VAL A 284 -19.51 -1.49 7.37
N ASP A 285 -20.55 -1.92 6.66
CA ASP A 285 -21.95 -1.67 7.00
C ASP A 285 -22.56 -2.77 7.89
N ASP A 286 -22.17 -4.04 7.70
CA ASP A 286 -22.70 -5.17 8.48
C ASP A 286 -21.57 -5.95 9.15
N SER A 287 -21.42 -5.79 10.46
CA SER A 287 -20.39 -6.45 11.26
C SER A 287 -20.46 -7.99 11.27
N ARG A 288 -21.53 -8.58 10.71
CA ARG A 288 -21.73 -10.04 10.60
C ARG A 288 -21.31 -10.59 9.25
N LYS A 289 -20.93 -9.72 8.29
CA LYS A 289 -20.57 -10.12 6.94
C LYS A 289 -19.07 -10.03 6.72
N ARG A 290 -18.56 -10.90 5.86
CA ARG A 290 -17.16 -10.91 5.41
C ARG A 290 -16.15 -10.86 6.55
N ILE A 291 -16.44 -11.59 7.65
CA ILE A 291 -15.57 -11.59 8.83
C ILE A 291 -14.32 -12.42 8.53
N HIS A 292 -13.17 -11.79 8.70
CA HIS A 292 -11.86 -12.38 8.55
C HIS A 292 -11.04 -12.18 9.82
N LEU A 293 -10.41 -13.26 10.29
CA LEU A 293 -9.45 -13.23 11.39
C LEU A 293 -8.24 -14.08 11.02
N TYR A 294 -7.06 -13.53 11.14
CA TYR A 294 -5.79 -14.20 10.86
C TYR A 294 -4.84 -14.10 12.05
N ASP A 295 -4.18 -15.21 12.38
CA ASP A 295 -3.09 -15.28 13.36
C ASP A 295 -1.76 -14.99 12.63
N LEU A 296 -1.32 -13.76 12.64
CA LEU A 296 -0.14 -13.31 11.91
C LEU A 296 1.17 -13.91 12.42
N LYS A 297 1.19 -14.40 13.65
CA LYS A 297 2.35 -15.07 14.24
C LYS A 297 2.58 -16.45 13.64
N ASN A 298 1.50 -17.24 13.49
CA ASN A 298 1.54 -18.62 13.02
C ASN A 298 1.19 -18.75 11.54
N ASP A 299 0.52 -17.78 10.97
CA ASP A 299 0.08 -17.71 9.57
C ASP A 299 0.31 -16.30 9.00
N SER A 300 1.58 -15.92 8.84
CA SER A 300 1.97 -14.61 8.30
C SER A 300 1.54 -14.40 6.85
N LYS A 301 1.09 -15.45 6.17
CA LYS A 301 0.57 -15.40 4.79
C LYS A 301 -0.96 -15.32 4.73
N GLU A 302 -1.63 -15.32 5.88
CA GLU A 302 -3.09 -15.15 5.98
C GLU A 302 -3.85 -16.18 5.13
N THR A 303 -3.44 -17.44 5.22
CA THR A 303 -4.01 -18.55 4.43
C THR A 303 -5.25 -19.15 5.06
N LYS A 304 -5.39 -19.01 6.39
CA LYS A 304 -6.46 -19.65 7.16
C LYS A 304 -7.29 -18.62 7.92
N ASN A 305 -8.51 -18.39 7.45
CA ASN A 305 -9.46 -17.56 8.18
C ASN A 305 -9.94 -18.31 9.45
N LEU A 306 -9.67 -17.73 10.62
CA LEU A 306 -9.98 -18.28 11.94
C LEU A 306 -11.27 -17.70 12.56
N ALA A 307 -12.01 -16.87 11.85
CA ALA A 307 -13.18 -16.17 12.41
C ALA A 307 -14.21 -17.11 13.04
N ASN A 308 -14.48 -18.26 12.41
CA ASN A 308 -15.44 -19.23 12.92
C ASN A 308 -14.88 -20.08 14.08
N SER A 309 -13.57 -20.26 14.15
CA SER A 309 -12.92 -21.12 15.16
C SER A 309 -12.47 -20.36 16.41
N MET A 310 -12.36 -19.03 16.34
CA MET A 310 -11.89 -18.16 17.42
C MET A 310 -12.84 -16.96 17.68
N PRO A 311 -14.11 -17.20 18.01
CA PRO A 311 -15.11 -16.15 18.15
C PRO A 311 -14.79 -15.15 19.25
N GLU A 312 -14.10 -15.58 20.33
CA GLU A 312 -13.70 -14.69 21.42
C GLU A 312 -12.63 -13.68 20.97
N ILE A 313 -11.72 -14.10 20.09
CA ILE A 313 -10.74 -13.16 19.52
C ILE A 313 -11.43 -12.19 18.55
N VAL A 314 -12.35 -12.68 17.72
CA VAL A 314 -13.19 -11.81 16.86
C VAL A 314 -13.88 -10.75 17.70
N LYS A 315 -14.54 -11.12 18.80
CA LYS A 315 -15.22 -10.18 19.70
C LYS A 315 -14.26 -9.14 20.27
N LYS A 316 -13.06 -9.57 20.71
CA LYS A 316 -12.04 -8.67 21.25
C LYS A 316 -11.57 -7.67 20.17
N MET A 317 -11.28 -8.15 18.97
CA MET A 317 -10.82 -7.30 17.87
C MET A 317 -11.91 -6.32 17.41
N GLU A 318 -13.17 -6.77 17.35
CA GLU A 318 -14.31 -5.89 17.05
C GLU A 318 -14.47 -4.81 18.10
N SER A 319 -14.32 -5.14 19.40
CA SER A 319 -14.38 -4.14 20.48
C SER A 319 -13.34 -3.04 20.28
N ILE A 320 -12.10 -3.39 19.95
CA ILE A 320 -11.03 -2.42 19.68
C ILE A 320 -11.36 -1.58 18.43
N LEU A 321 -11.86 -2.21 17.38
CA LEU A 321 -12.27 -1.51 16.16
C LEU A 321 -13.36 -0.47 16.45
N GLN A 322 -14.36 -0.85 17.24
CA GLN A 322 -15.46 0.05 17.62
C GLN A 322 -14.97 1.21 18.51
N GLU A 323 -14.04 0.94 19.42
CA GLU A 323 -13.45 1.99 20.26
C GLU A 323 -12.71 3.04 19.40
N ILE A 324 -11.90 2.60 18.45
CA ILE A 324 -11.20 3.51 17.53
C ILE A 324 -12.21 4.33 16.71
N ARG A 325 -13.26 3.70 16.17
CA ARG A 325 -14.29 4.39 15.39
C ARG A 325 -15.13 5.36 16.23
N PHE A 326 -15.44 5.02 17.48
CA PHE A 326 -16.21 5.87 18.37
C PHE A 326 -15.43 7.13 18.77
N ASN A 327 -14.14 6.99 18.98
CA ASN A 327 -13.27 8.12 19.32
C ASN A 327 -12.97 9.05 18.15
N TRP A 328 -13.21 8.58 16.91
CA TRP A 328 -13.11 9.41 15.74
C TRP A 328 -14.33 10.32 15.61
N ASN A 329 -14.10 11.64 15.69
CA ASN A 329 -15.15 12.64 15.60
C ASN A 329 -14.96 13.51 14.36
N PRO A 330 -15.69 13.25 13.26
CA PRO A 330 -15.57 14.00 12.01
C PRO A 330 -16.00 15.47 12.14
N SER A 331 -16.80 15.82 13.14
CA SER A 331 -17.28 17.20 13.34
C SER A 331 -16.20 18.18 13.82
N LYS A 332 -14.99 17.70 14.14
CA LYS A 332 -13.83 18.54 14.44
C LYS A 332 -13.03 18.93 13.20
N ILE A 333 -13.30 18.32 12.07
CA ILE A 333 -12.72 18.72 10.78
C ILE A 333 -13.66 19.80 10.22
N GLU A 334 -13.38 21.07 10.48
CA GLU A 334 -13.95 22.14 9.67
C GLU A 334 -13.45 21.93 8.23
N SER A 335 -14.29 21.32 7.40
CA SER A 335 -14.00 21.19 5.98
C SER A 335 -14.03 22.57 5.35
N ASN A 336 -12.88 23.18 5.17
CA ASN A 336 -12.75 24.30 4.28
C ASN A 336 -13.02 23.77 2.87
N ASN A 337 -14.14 24.15 2.28
CA ASN A 337 -14.59 23.66 0.97
C ASN A 337 -13.54 23.93 -0.15
N GLU A 338 -12.68 24.93 0.01
CA GLU A 338 -11.59 25.23 -0.92
C GLU A 338 -10.42 24.24 -0.77
N GLU A 339 -10.05 23.90 0.46
CA GLU A 339 -9.00 22.88 0.70
C GLU A 339 -9.44 21.49 0.26
N THR A 340 -10.68 21.11 0.54
CA THR A 340 -11.23 19.82 0.08
C THR A 340 -11.18 19.71 -1.43
N LYS A 341 -11.53 20.79 -2.15
CA LYS A 341 -11.49 20.82 -3.61
C LYS A 341 -10.07 20.75 -4.17
N LEU A 342 -9.11 21.43 -3.53
CA LEU A 342 -7.69 21.35 -3.88
C LEU A 342 -7.15 19.92 -3.69
N ILE A 343 -7.51 19.27 -2.58
CA ILE A 343 -7.13 17.87 -2.29
C ILE A 343 -7.74 16.92 -3.33
N GLU A 344 -9.03 17.08 -3.66
CA GLU A 344 -9.68 16.28 -4.70
C GLU A 344 -9.03 16.46 -6.06
N ASP A 345 -8.68 17.68 -6.45
CA ASP A 345 -8.03 17.95 -7.72
C ASP A 345 -6.61 17.37 -7.77
N GLU A 346 -5.86 17.39 -6.67
CA GLU A 346 -4.56 16.72 -6.57
C GLU A 346 -4.69 15.20 -6.60
N LEU A 347 -5.65 14.61 -5.88
CA LEU A 347 -5.92 13.18 -5.92
C LEU A 347 -6.32 12.71 -7.33
N LYS A 348 -7.11 13.52 -8.07
CA LYS A 348 -7.43 13.26 -9.48
C LYS A 348 -6.18 13.32 -10.37
N LYS A 349 -5.30 14.29 -10.17
CA LYS A 349 -4.03 14.38 -10.91
C LYS A 349 -3.13 13.17 -10.62
N LEU A 350 -3.18 12.62 -9.41
CA LEU A 350 -2.43 11.45 -8.98
C LEU A 350 -3.09 10.12 -9.42
N GLY A 351 -4.29 10.17 -10.04
CA GLY A 351 -4.98 8.97 -10.52
C GLY A 351 -5.69 8.16 -9.44
N TYR A 352 -5.93 8.75 -8.26
CA TYR A 352 -6.67 8.10 -7.17
C TYR A 352 -8.18 8.32 -7.21
N MET A 353 -8.65 9.20 -8.10
CA MET A 353 -10.09 9.52 -8.29
C MET A 353 -10.45 9.62 -9.78
#